data_f72648852266af5a743e548a5587b03b
#
_entry.id   f72648852266af5a743e548a5587b03b
#
_cell.length_a   1.000
_cell.length_b   1.000
_cell.length_c   1.000
_cell.angle_alpha   90.00
_cell.angle_beta   90.00
_cell.angle_gamma   90.00
#
_symmetry.space_group_name_H-M   'P 1'
#
loop_
_entity.id
_entity.type
_entity.pdbx_description
1 polymer ?
#
loop_
_entity_poly.entity_id
_entity_poly.type
_entity_poly.pdbx_seq_one_letter_code
_entity_poly.pdbx_strand_id
1 'polypeptide(L)'
;MSVYCIQVRTGLEEKFKENVLQFVEGEECIFHGQVYTLKKKMRLKTGKEYFEQFFPGYVFLETEETDAAKLIVFSGGKGFVRFLPSSNQILPLLENDLNIVKSILQFGSTVGIVPVTFDKGDKIVILGGPFKDFSGKVMSVNRRNKRVNIEIDFMNGVRVVGLTYEEVKKL
;
A
#
# COMPACT_ATOMS: atom_id res chain seq x y z
N MET A 1 -2.47 4.26 17.42
CA MET A 1 -3.49 3.56 16.60
C MET A 1 -2.91 2.30 16.00
N SER A 2 -3.70 1.24 15.97
CA SER A 2 -3.34 -0.02 15.33
C SER A 2 -3.79 -0.03 13.87
N VAL A 3 -3.04 -0.75 13.03
CA VAL A 3 -3.39 -0.97 11.63
C VAL A 3 -3.67 -2.45 11.44
N TYR A 4 -4.82 -2.76 10.89
CA TYR A 4 -5.24 -4.11 10.53
C TYR A 4 -5.23 -4.27 9.02
N CYS A 5 -4.89 -5.46 8.55
CA CYS A 5 -4.91 -5.79 7.13
C CYS A 5 -6.02 -6.79 6.83
N ILE A 6 -6.81 -6.47 5.84
CA ILE A 6 -7.92 -7.29 5.37
C ILE A 6 -7.63 -7.74 3.94
N GLN A 7 -7.62 -9.04 3.71
CA GLN A 7 -7.56 -9.57 2.36
C GLN A 7 -8.96 -9.60 1.76
N VAL A 8 -9.07 -9.04 0.57
CA VAL A 8 -10.29 -9.06 -0.24
C VAL A 8 -10.00 -9.65 -1.61
N ARG A 9 -11.02 -9.97 -2.36
CA ARG A 9 -10.85 -10.38 -3.76
C ARG A 9 -10.19 -9.25 -4.55
N THR A 10 -9.14 -9.57 -5.26
CA THR A 10 -8.44 -8.61 -6.13
C THR A 10 -9.42 -7.99 -7.13
N GLY A 11 -9.40 -6.66 -7.20
CA GLY A 11 -10.34 -5.88 -7.99
C GLY A 11 -11.56 -5.37 -7.23
N LEU A 12 -11.79 -5.85 -6.00
CA LEU A 12 -12.90 -5.39 -5.16
C LEU A 12 -12.46 -4.49 -3.99
N GLU A 13 -11.21 -4.04 -3.96
CA GLU A 13 -10.66 -3.24 -2.87
C GLU A 13 -11.48 -1.97 -2.61
N GLU A 14 -11.77 -1.21 -3.66
CA GLU A 14 -12.54 0.04 -3.52
C GLU A 14 -14.00 -0.22 -3.16
N LYS A 15 -14.61 -1.24 -3.74
CA LYS A 15 -16.00 -1.62 -3.39
C LYS A 15 -16.11 -2.10 -1.96
N PHE A 16 -15.13 -2.88 -1.50
CA PHE A 16 -15.07 -3.29 -0.10
C PHE A 16 -14.96 -2.07 0.81
N LYS A 17 -14.01 -1.16 0.51
CA LYS A 17 -13.83 0.08 1.26
C LYS A 17 -15.14 0.88 1.37
N GLU A 18 -15.81 1.14 0.26
CA GLU A 18 -17.08 1.86 0.23
C GLU A 18 -18.15 1.17 1.09
N ASN A 19 -18.23 -0.15 0.99
CA ASN A 19 -19.22 -0.95 1.68
C ASN A 19 -19.06 -0.94 3.21
N VAL A 20 -17.82 -0.86 3.70
CA VAL A 20 -17.51 -0.93 5.14
C VAL A 20 -17.29 0.44 5.80
N LEU A 21 -17.24 1.54 5.04
CA LEU A 21 -17.03 2.88 5.59
C LEU A 21 -18.06 3.25 6.66
N GLN A 22 -19.31 2.83 6.52
CA GLN A 22 -20.37 3.06 7.49
C GLN A 22 -20.06 2.55 8.91
N PHE A 23 -19.15 1.58 9.04
CA PHE A 23 -18.79 1.02 10.35
C PHE A 23 -17.83 1.92 11.13
N VAL A 24 -17.15 2.82 10.46
CA VAL A 24 -16.12 3.69 11.05
C VAL A 24 -16.38 5.18 10.89
N GLU A 25 -17.31 5.56 10.01
CA GLU A 25 -17.66 6.94 9.72
C GLU A 25 -19.16 7.17 9.87
N GLY A 26 -19.52 8.43 10.22
CA GLY A 26 -20.91 8.84 10.37
C GLY A 26 -21.45 8.76 11.79
N GLU A 27 -22.69 9.17 11.98
CA GLU A 27 -23.34 9.28 13.29
C GLU A 27 -23.61 7.91 13.95
N GLU A 28 -23.77 6.86 13.13
CA GLU A 28 -24.08 5.51 13.58
C GLU A 28 -22.87 4.57 13.52
N CYS A 29 -21.65 5.11 13.47
CA CYS A 29 -20.47 4.26 13.41
C CYS A 29 -20.31 3.40 14.67
N ILE A 30 -19.81 2.17 14.47
CA ILE A 30 -19.58 1.21 15.56
C ILE A 30 -18.35 1.63 16.38
N PHE A 31 -17.34 2.12 15.71
CA PHE A 31 -16.11 2.65 16.30
C PHE A 31 -15.42 3.58 15.30
N HIS A 32 -14.51 4.42 15.79
CA HIS A 32 -13.79 5.37 14.93
C HIS A 32 -12.58 4.73 14.31
N GLY A 33 -12.37 5.02 13.03
CA GLY A 33 -11.23 4.55 12.28
C GLY A 33 -11.21 5.10 10.86
N GLN A 34 -10.18 4.69 10.13
CA GLN A 34 -10.03 5.03 8.72
C GLN A 34 -9.72 3.78 7.91
N VAL A 35 -10.34 3.67 6.75
CA VAL A 35 -10.13 2.54 5.83
C VAL A 35 -9.33 3.05 4.64
N TYR A 36 -8.23 2.36 4.33
CA TYR A 36 -7.31 2.73 3.26
C TYR A 36 -7.16 1.63 2.23
N THR A 37 -7.09 2.03 0.97
CA THR A 37 -6.43 1.26 -0.07
C THR A 37 -5.15 2.00 -0.43
N LEU A 38 -4.03 1.29 -0.52
CA LEU A 38 -2.76 1.89 -0.92
C LEU A 38 -2.64 1.81 -2.44
N LYS A 39 -2.44 2.95 -3.07
CA LYS A 39 -2.35 3.07 -4.53
C LYS A 39 -0.97 3.56 -4.95
N LYS A 40 -0.64 3.33 -6.20
CA LYS A 40 0.53 3.91 -6.85
C LYS A 40 0.11 4.59 -8.13
N LYS A 41 0.69 5.76 -8.39
CA LYS A 41 0.50 6.49 -9.64
C LYS A 41 1.45 5.90 -10.69
N MET A 42 0.90 5.52 -11.81
CA MET A 42 1.62 4.99 -12.96
C MET A 42 1.50 5.94 -14.13
N ARG A 43 2.47 5.91 -15.03
CA ARG A 43 2.49 6.72 -16.23
C ARG A 43 2.81 5.88 -17.46
N LEU A 44 2.00 6.01 -18.49
CA LEU A 44 2.27 5.41 -19.80
C LEU A 44 3.32 6.23 -20.57
N LYS A 45 3.90 5.65 -21.61
CA LYS A 45 4.81 6.37 -22.53
C LYS A 45 4.17 7.60 -23.16
N THR A 46 2.87 7.58 -23.37
CA THR A 46 2.07 8.70 -23.89
C THR A 46 1.97 9.87 -22.92
N GLY A 47 2.41 9.70 -21.66
CA GLY A 47 2.25 10.67 -20.60
C GLY A 47 0.97 10.52 -19.79
N LYS A 48 0.02 9.68 -20.24
CA LYS A 48 -1.21 9.43 -19.50
C LYS A 48 -0.90 8.75 -18.16
N GLU A 49 -1.45 9.30 -17.09
CA GLU A 49 -1.33 8.78 -15.74
C GLU A 49 -2.57 7.97 -15.37
N TYR A 50 -2.35 6.95 -14.54
CA TYR A 50 -3.40 6.11 -13.97
C TYR A 50 -2.96 5.56 -12.63
N PHE A 51 -3.90 4.96 -11.88
CA PHE A 51 -3.62 4.41 -10.56
C PHE A 51 -3.78 2.90 -10.56
N GLU A 52 -2.91 2.22 -9.84
CA GLU A 52 -3.00 0.80 -9.53
C GLU A 52 -2.98 0.59 -8.02
N GLN A 53 -3.53 -0.51 -7.56
CA GLN A 53 -3.34 -0.93 -6.17
C GLN A 53 -1.86 -1.23 -5.92
N PHE A 54 -1.33 -0.69 -4.82
CA PHE A 54 0.04 -0.96 -4.42
C PHE A 54 0.19 -2.41 -3.96
N PHE A 55 -0.74 -2.88 -3.11
CA PHE A 55 -0.89 -4.28 -2.70
C PHE A 55 -2.26 -4.79 -3.16
N PRO A 56 -2.38 -5.38 -4.36
CA PRO A 56 -3.66 -5.90 -4.84
C PRO A 56 -4.27 -6.92 -3.88
N GLY A 57 -5.55 -6.76 -3.59
CA GLY A 57 -6.29 -7.62 -2.69
C GLY A 57 -6.18 -7.26 -1.20
N TYR A 58 -5.52 -6.15 -0.84
CA TYR A 58 -5.37 -5.72 0.54
C TYR A 58 -6.03 -4.38 0.81
N VAL A 59 -6.76 -4.33 1.92
CA VAL A 59 -7.38 -3.11 2.48
C VAL A 59 -6.90 -2.97 3.91
N PHE A 60 -6.63 -1.74 4.34
CA PHE A 60 -6.08 -1.45 5.66
C PHE A 60 -7.07 -0.63 6.48
N LEU A 61 -7.19 -1.00 7.75
CA LEU A 61 -7.99 -0.30 8.74
C LEU A 61 -7.07 0.26 9.82
N GLU A 62 -7.09 1.58 10.02
CA GLU A 62 -6.43 2.23 11.14
C GLU A 62 -7.45 2.61 12.19
N THR A 63 -7.28 2.14 13.43
CA THR A 63 -8.22 2.39 14.52
C THR A 63 -7.54 2.19 15.89
N GLU A 64 -8.15 2.74 16.93
CA GLU A 64 -7.80 2.42 18.32
C GLU A 64 -8.58 1.21 18.85
N GLU A 65 -9.60 0.75 18.11
CA GLU A 65 -10.39 -0.41 18.51
C GLU A 65 -9.55 -1.69 18.48
N THR A 66 -9.64 -2.46 19.53
CA THR A 66 -8.92 -3.74 19.68
C THR A 66 -9.86 -4.92 19.93
N ASP A 67 -11.15 -4.68 20.13
CA ASP A 67 -12.11 -5.73 20.36
C ASP A 67 -12.45 -6.48 19.06
N ALA A 68 -12.01 -7.73 18.98
CA ALA A 68 -12.28 -8.57 17.83
C ALA A 68 -13.78 -8.75 17.56
N ALA A 69 -14.63 -8.72 18.59
CA ALA A 69 -16.07 -8.82 18.44
C ALA A 69 -16.67 -7.62 17.67
N LYS A 70 -16.03 -6.45 17.74
CA LYS A 70 -16.41 -5.28 16.94
C LYS A 70 -15.79 -5.31 15.56
N LEU A 71 -14.49 -5.65 15.47
CA LEU A 71 -13.74 -5.68 14.22
C LEU A 71 -14.28 -6.71 13.23
N ILE A 72 -14.89 -7.80 13.71
CA ILE A 72 -15.42 -8.87 12.86
C ILE A 72 -16.52 -8.39 11.91
N VAL A 73 -17.12 -7.23 12.15
CA VAL A 73 -18.14 -6.64 11.28
C VAL A 73 -17.66 -6.46 9.85
N PHE A 74 -16.36 -6.25 9.67
CA PHE A 74 -15.74 -6.12 8.34
C PHE A 74 -15.84 -7.39 7.50
N SER A 75 -16.03 -8.56 8.12
CA SER A 75 -16.21 -9.82 7.40
C SER A 75 -17.48 -9.86 6.55
N GLY A 76 -18.43 -8.98 6.82
CA GLY A 76 -19.66 -8.82 6.02
C GLY A 76 -19.46 -7.95 4.76
N GLY A 77 -18.30 -7.33 4.60
CA GLY A 77 -18.00 -6.49 3.43
C GLY A 77 -17.89 -7.27 2.14
N LYS A 78 -18.29 -6.64 1.04
CA LYS A 78 -18.24 -7.27 -0.30
C LYS A 78 -16.82 -7.60 -0.71
N GLY A 79 -16.57 -8.88 -1.00
CA GLY A 79 -15.27 -9.35 -1.42
C GLY A 79 -14.35 -9.79 -0.28
N PHE A 80 -14.79 -9.72 0.96
CA PHE A 80 -14.01 -10.15 2.11
C PHE A 80 -13.53 -11.60 1.93
N VAL A 81 -12.25 -11.83 2.24
CA VAL A 81 -11.64 -13.16 2.27
C VAL A 81 -11.24 -13.52 3.70
N ARG A 82 -10.39 -12.73 4.32
CA ARG A 82 -9.92 -12.94 5.70
C ARG A 82 -9.16 -11.74 6.24
N PHE A 83 -8.96 -11.72 7.55
CA PHE A 83 -7.95 -10.86 8.16
C PHE A 83 -6.55 -11.47 8.00
N LEU A 84 -5.53 -10.62 7.93
CA LEU A 84 -4.13 -11.01 7.88
C LEU A 84 -3.38 -10.41 9.08
N PRO A 85 -2.30 -11.02 9.57
CA PRO A 85 -1.61 -12.21 9.03
C PRO A 85 -2.23 -13.55 9.41
N SER A 86 -3.20 -13.56 10.32
CA SER A 86 -3.82 -14.80 10.79
C SER A 86 -5.27 -14.91 10.35
N SER A 87 -5.68 -16.08 9.87
CA SER A 87 -7.09 -16.36 9.56
C SER A 87 -7.94 -16.71 10.79
N ASN A 88 -7.28 -17.04 11.90
CA ASN A 88 -7.96 -17.50 13.13
C ASN A 88 -8.13 -16.40 14.18
N GLN A 89 -7.38 -15.31 14.07
CA GLN A 89 -7.39 -14.20 15.01
C GLN A 89 -7.28 -12.87 14.26
N ILE A 90 -7.97 -11.86 14.77
CA ILE A 90 -7.85 -10.49 14.25
C ILE A 90 -6.70 -9.83 15.01
N LEU A 91 -5.54 -9.72 14.34
CA LEU A 91 -4.32 -9.15 14.89
C LEU A 91 -3.91 -7.91 14.11
N PRO A 92 -3.39 -6.87 14.81
CA PRO A 92 -2.84 -5.71 14.14
C PRO A 92 -1.51 -6.05 13.45
N LEU A 93 -1.14 -5.26 12.46
CA LEU A 93 0.19 -5.30 11.85
C LEU A 93 1.25 -4.91 12.86
N LEU A 94 2.38 -5.60 12.83
CA LEU A 94 3.52 -5.36 13.71
C LEU A 94 4.80 -5.19 12.91
N GLU A 95 5.79 -4.53 13.55
CA GLU A 95 7.17 -4.44 13.06
C GLU A 95 7.28 -3.96 11.60
N ASN A 96 7.91 -4.77 10.76
CA ASN A 96 8.21 -4.41 9.38
C ASN A 96 6.94 -4.11 8.55
N ASP A 97 5.91 -4.93 8.68
CA ASP A 97 4.66 -4.74 7.93
C ASP A 97 3.99 -3.41 8.28
N LEU A 98 3.93 -3.10 9.57
CA LEU A 98 3.40 -1.83 10.06
C LEU A 98 4.24 -0.64 9.56
N ASN A 99 5.56 -0.76 9.61
CA ASN A 99 6.47 0.30 9.16
C ASN A 99 6.31 0.61 7.67
N ILE A 100 6.15 -0.42 6.84
CA ILE A 100 5.91 -0.25 5.40
C ILE A 100 4.60 0.52 5.16
N VAL A 101 3.51 0.09 5.77
CA VAL A 101 2.21 0.76 5.60
C VAL A 101 2.26 2.20 6.10
N LYS A 102 2.82 2.45 7.29
CA LYS A 102 2.96 3.80 7.85
C LYS A 102 3.84 4.69 6.99
N SER A 103 4.94 4.16 6.44
CA SER A 103 5.82 4.92 5.54
C SER A 103 5.08 5.41 4.30
N ILE A 104 4.21 4.57 3.74
CA ILE A 104 3.38 4.97 2.60
C ILE A 104 2.32 5.99 3.02
N LEU A 105 1.67 5.78 4.16
CA LEU A 105 0.62 6.69 4.66
C LEU A 105 1.14 8.09 5.00
N GLN A 106 2.43 8.26 5.34
CA GLN A 106 3.05 9.58 5.52
C GLN A 106 3.02 10.43 4.25
N PHE A 107 2.95 9.81 3.08
CA PHE A 107 2.83 10.48 1.78
C PHE A 107 1.39 10.45 1.24
N GLY A 108 0.41 10.26 2.11
CA GLY A 108 -0.97 9.97 1.75
C GLY A 108 -1.18 8.49 1.51
N SER A 109 -2.27 8.10 0.88
CA SER A 109 -2.57 6.71 0.54
C SER A 109 -2.11 6.32 -0.88
N THR A 110 -1.38 7.22 -1.55
CA THR A 110 -0.92 7.02 -2.94
C THR A 110 0.57 7.29 -3.05
N VAL A 111 1.30 6.31 -3.56
CA VAL A 111 2.71 6.49 -3.94
C VAL A 111 2.76 7.18 -5.29
N GLY A 112 3.36 8.37 -5.36
CA GLY A 112 3.49 9.14 -6.60
C GLY A 112 4.57 8.59 -7.53
N ILE A 113 4.80 9.32 -8.62
CA ILE A 113 5.93 9.07 -9.52
C ILE A 113 7.21 9.27 -8.72
N VAL A 114 8.12 8.29 -8.78
CA VAL A 114 9.32 8.26 -7.93
C VAL A 114 10.44 9.08 -8.56
N PRO A 115 10.97 10.11 -7.87
CA PRO A 115 12.14 10.84 -8.39
C PRO A 115 13.40 10.00 -8.21
N VAL A 116 14.17 9.85 -9.28
CA VAL A 116 15.41 9.07 -9.26
C VAL A 116 16.54 9.79 -9.95
N THR A 117 17.76 9.37 -9.67
CA THR A 117 18.95 9.68 -10.45
C THR A 117 19.76 8.40 -10.67
N PHE A 118 20.73 8.44 -11.56
CA PHE A 118 21.67 7.34 -11.75
C PHE A 118 23.06 7.80 -11.29
N ASP A 119 23.72 6.95 -10.52
CA ASP A 119 25.07 7.24 -10.05
C ASP A 119 26.13 7.01 -11.16
N LYS A 120 27.41 7.21 -10.83
CA LYS A 120 28.52 7.01 -11.77
C LYS A 120 28.67 5.57 -12.25
N GLY A 121 28.18 4.60 -11.48
CA GLY A 121 28.12 3.18 -11.82
C GLY A 121 26.85 2.78 -12.56
N ASP A 122 26.05 3.76 -13.00
CA ASP A 122 24.78 3.56 -13.71
C ASP A 122 23.72 2.84 -12.89
N LYS A 123 23.83 2.91 -11.56
CA LYS A 123 22.84 2.38 -10.61
C LYS A 123 21.79 3.43 -10.29
N ILE A 124 20.54 3.01 -10.25
CA ILE A 124 19.42 3.87 -9.87
C ILE A 124 19.49 4.24 -8.38
N VAL A 125 19.25 5.52 -8.09
CA VAL A 125 19.14 6.05 -6.73
C VAL A 125 17.81 6.74 -6.57
N ILE A 126 16.99 6.27 -5.65
CA ILE A 126 15.68 6.84 -5.34
C ILE A 126 15.88 8.06 -4.44
N LEU A 127 15.41 9.23 -4.88
CA LEU A 127 15.66 10.51 -4.21
C LEU A 127 14.56 10.97 -3.27
N GLY A 128 13.37 10.39 -3.36
CA GLY A 128 12.25 10.83 -2.54
C GLY A 128 11.12 9.81 -2.46
N GLY A 129 10.09 10.17 -1.71
CA GLY A 129 8.97 9.29 -1.45
C GLY A 129 9.24 8.25 -0.37
N PRO A 130 8.31 7.30 -0.15
CA PRO A 130 8.43 6.31 0.93
C PRO A 130 9.60 5.33 0.74
N PHE A 131 10.20 5.26 -0.45
CA PHE A 131 11.27 4.32 -0.78
C PHE A 131 12.63 4.99 -1.03
N LYS A 132 12.85 6.16 -0.46
CA LYS A 132 14.06 6.94 -0.68
C LYS A 132 15.37 6.16 -0.48
N ASP A 133 15.41 5.25 0.48
CA ASP A 133 16.61 4.48 0.82
C ASP A 133 16.55 3.03 0.33
N PHE A 134 15.69 2.76 -0.65
CA PHE A 134 15.43 1.40 -1.17
C PHE A 134 16.31 0.97 -2.33
N SER A 135 17.34 1.73 -2.68
CA SER A 135 18.22 1.42 -3.84
C SER A 135 18.81 0.01 -3.78
N GLY A 136 19.13 -0.48 -2.59
CA GLY A 136 19.63 -1.84 -2.39
C GLY A 136 18.58 -2.95 -2.59
N LYS A 137 17.31 -2.60 -2.67
CA LYS A 137 16.17 -3.52 -2.88
C LYS A 137 15.63 -3.46 -4.30
N VAL A 138 16.28 -2.74 -5.20
CA VAL A 138 15.88 -2.66 -6.61
C VAL A 138 16.21 -3.97 -7.31
N MET A 139 15.19 -4.57 -7.91
CA MET A 139 15.30 -5.83 -8.65
C MET A 139 15.66 -5.62 -10.11
N SER A 140 15.03 -4.64 -10.75
CA SER A 140 15.23 -4.34 -12.16
C SER A 140 14.81 -2.92 -12.50
N VAL A 141 15.38 -2.38 -13.56
CA VAL A 141 15.05 -1.06 -14.10
C VAL A 141 14.76 -1.20 -15.58
N ASN A 142 13.62 -0.72 -16.03
CA ASN A 142 13.26 -0.60 -17.44
C ASN A 142 13.27 0.87 -17.83
N ARG A 143 14.39 1.31 -18.42
CA ARG A 143 14.59 2.71 -18.82
C ARG A 143 13.66 3.16 -19.95
N ARG A 144 13.33 2.24 -20.84
CA ARG A 144 12.43 2.54 -21.97
C ARG A 144 11.03 2.92 -21.48
N ASN A 145 10.53 2.23 -20.48
CA ASN A 145 9.19 2.43 -19.93
C ASN A 145 9.17 3.28 -18.66
N LYS A 146 10.35 3.72 -18.18
CA LYS A 146 10.49 4.45 -16.91
C LYS A 146 9.87 3.67 -15.73
N ARG A 147 10.22 2.39 -15.63
CA ARG A 147 9.76 1.50 -14.56
C ARG A 147 10.93 1.02 -13.71
N VAL A 148 10.72 0.96 -12.42
CA VAL A 148 11.62 0.33 -11.47
C VAL A 148 10.83 -0.70 -10.66
N ASN A 149 11.36 -1.91 -10.56
CA ASN A 149 10.79 -2.97 -9.71
C ASN A 149 11.57 -3.05 -8.42
N ILE A 150 10.88 -2.88 -7.31
CA ILE A 150 11.46 -2.99 -5.97
C ILE A 150 10.94 -4.25 -5.29
N GLU A 151 11.79 -4.85 -4.46
CA GLU A 151 11.45 -5.99 -3.62
C GLU A 151 11.10 -5.51 -2.22
N ILE A 152 9.97 -5.94 -1.71
CA ILE A 152 9.46 -5.60 -0.39
C ILE A 152 9.09 -6.89 0.34
N ASP A 153 9.62 -7.06 1.55
CA ASP A 153 9.16 -8.12 2.45
C ASP A 153 7.88 -7.63 3.14
N PHE A 154 6.78 -8.33 2.89
CA PHE A 154 5.48 -7.97 3.43
C PHE A 154 4.60 -9.21 3.62
N MET A 155 3.98 -9.33 4.78
CA MET A 155 3.09 -10.46 5.13
C MET A 155 3.75 -11.82 4.93
N ASN A 156 4.94 -12.00 5.52
CA ASN A 156 5.73 -13.24 5.47
C ASN A 156 6.05 -13.71 4.04
N GLY A 157 6.16 -12.79 3.11
CA GLY A 157 6.49 -13.09 1.72
C GLY A 157 7.19 -11.93 1.04
N VAL A 158 7.83 -12.25 -0.07
CA VAL A 158 8.48 -11.27 -0.92
C VAL A 158 7.48 -10.76 -1.95
N ARG A 159 7.34 -9.44 -2.05
CA ARG A 159 6.51 -8.76 -3.04
C ARG A 159 7.39 -7.94 -3.95
N VAL A 160 7.19 -8.09 -5.25
CA VAL A 160 7.83 -7.22 -6.24
C VAL A 160 6.81 -6.19 -6.70
N VAL A 161 7.13 -4.91 -6.49
CA VAL A 161 6.25 -3.80 -6.84
C VAL A 161 6.89 -2.97 -7.93
N GLY A 162 6.19 -2.84 -9.05
CA GLY A 162 6.60 -1.97 -10.15
C GLY A 162 6.14 -0.53 -9.94
N LEU A 163 7.06 0.41 -9.99
CA LEU A 163 6.80 1.84 -9.86
C LEU A 163 7.20 2.59 -11.12
N THR A 164 6.48 3.65 -11.46
CA THR A 164 6.95 4.61 -12.46
C THR A 164 7.92 5.57 -11.81
N TYR A 165 9.04 5.82 -12.47
CA TYR A 165 10.01 6.81 -12.02
C TYR A 165 10.17 7.96 -13.00
N GLU A 166 10.71 9.06 -12.50
CA GLU A 166 11.10 10.23 -13.26
C GLU A 166 12.55 10.56 -12.92
N GLU A 167 13.38 10.70 -13.94
CA GLU A 167 14.79 11.03 -13.74
C GLU A 167 14.95 12.52 -13.48
N VAL A 168 15.56 12.85 -12.35
CA VAL A 168 15.85 14.22 -11.94
C VAL A 168 17.36 14.44 -12.09
N LYS A 169 17.74 15.48 -12.82
CA LYS A 169 19.15 15.88 -12.91
C LYS A 169 19.60 16.42 -11.56
N LYS A 170 20.70 15.86 -11.02
CA LYS A 170 21.39 16.49 -9.89
C LYS A 170 21.93 17.85 -10.35
N LEU A 171 21.52 18.87 -9.62
CA LEU A 171 22.15 20.19 -9.75
C LEU A 171 23.54 20.16 -9.12
#